data_c03101d28a2e5c6be7a7bb483ddc7ccb
#
_entry.id   c03101d28a2e5c6be7a7bb483ddc7ccb
#
_cell.length_a   1.000
_cell.length_b   1.000
_cell.length_c   1.000
_cell.angle_alpha   90.00
_cell.angle_beta   90.00
_cell.angle_gamma   90.00
#
_symmetry.space_group_name_H-M   'P 1'
#
loop_
_entity.id
_entity.type
_entity.pdbx_description
1 polymer ?
#
loop_
_entity_poly.entity_id
_entity_poly.type
_entity_poly.pdbx_seq_one_letter_code
_entity_poly.pdbx_strand_id
1 'polypeptide(L)'
;MNKTKLWVLAAILAICGTTAFASCTENDDKTSVVQPTVTRIQERGKLLVGTTGDYRPLSYREADGNYWGFGIEMAEKIADGIGVGIEFVQTSWPTLTADVLAEPQTFDLAIGGITITDTRKETMLMSEGYLANGKTILCRKSESDRFKSLGDIDKPEVRVMVNPGGLNEKFAKENLTHATIIVYQKNEEIPNQVAEGNADVMITEITEAPWYIQNDPRLAAPLLNAPFTHGEIGVLMRKGQEDLLQMVNNIIRQMKSDGTLRRLHEKYGLVYAY
;
A
#
# COMPACT_ATOMS: atom_id res chain seq x y z
N MET A 1 -40.83 47.88 73.17
CA MET A 1 -41.51 49.14 72.79
C MET A 1 -41.92 49.07 71.36
N ASN A 2 -43.19 48.89 71.09
CA ASN A 2 -44.08 49.65 70.21
C ASN A 2 -43.64 49.75 68.74
N LYS A 3 -44.45 49.57 67.77
CA LYS A 3 -45.93 49.49 67.51
C LYS A 3 -46.04 49.24 65.98
N THR A 4 -46.87 48.49 65.57
CA THR A 4 -48.24 48.44 65.04
C THR A 4 -48.37 48.55 63.56
N LYS A 5 -49.04 47.50 63.03
CA LYS A 5 -50.17 47.52 62.09
C LYS A 5 -50.04 48.23 60.74
N LEU A 6 -50.36 47.57 59.61
CA LEU A 6 -51.71 47.68 59.02
C LEU A 6 -51.88 46.74 57.82
N TRP A 7 -53.00 46.11 57.75
CA TRP A 7 -53.58 45.31 56.72
C TRP A 7 -53.99 46.13 55.47
N VAL A 8 -53.81 45.66 54.26
CA VAL A 8 -54.77 45.86 53.20
C VAL A 8 -54.81 44.59 52.35
N LEU A 9 -56.00 43.98 52.26
CA LEU A 9 -56.45 43.00 51.32
C LEU A 9 -56.70 43.69 49.93
N ALA A 10 -56.29 43.12 48.85
CA ALA A 10 -56.92 43.27 47.57
C ALA A 10 -56.82 41.96 46.76
N ALA A 11 -57.94 41.34 46.62
CA ALA A 11 -58.13 40.23 45.69
C ALA A 11 -58.33 40.75 44.28
N ILE A 12 -57.66 40.20 43.28
CA ILE A 12 -58.02 40.33 41.87
C ILE A 12 -57.68 39.05 41.10
N LEU A 13 -58.73 38.44 40.63
CA LEU A 13 -58.96 37.59 39.45
C LEU A 13 -57.85 36.78 38.81
N ALA A 14 -58.10 35.50 38.80
CA ALA A 14 -57.53 34.48 37.91
C ALA A 14 -57.89 34.79 36.43
N ILE A 15 -56.86 34.86 35.59
CA ILE A 15 -56.99 34.68 34.14
C ILE A 15 -56.15 33.47 33.76
N CYS A 16 -56.84 32.34 33.42
CA CYS A 16 -56.24 31.17 32.78
C CYS A 16 -55.81 31.57 31.37
N GLY A 17 -54.50 31.74 31.21
CA GLY A 17 -53.87 31.79 29.91
C GLY A 17 -53.13 30.45 29.67
N THR A 18 -53.72 29.55 28.92
CA THR A 18 -53.07 28.33 28.40
C THR A 18 -52.07 28.72 27.34
N THR A 19 -50.84 28.96 27.68
CA THR A 19 -49.75 29.01 26.72
C THR A 19 -49.35 27.57 26.39
N ALA A 20 -49.77 27.12 25.22
CA ALA A 20 -49.23 25.90 24.61
C ALA A 20 -47.75 26.12 24.34
N PHE A 21 -46.89 25.48 25.14
CA PHE A 21 -45.50 25.31 24.75
C PHE A 21 -45.47 24.34 23.58
N ALA A 22 -45.29 24.87 22.37
CA ALA A 22 -44.88 24.10 21.23
C ALA A 22 -43.45 23.60 21.55
N SER A 23 -43.35 22.35 21.96
CA SER A 23 -42.08 21.63 22.02
C SER A 23 -41.57 21.50 20.60
N CYS A 24 -40.71 22.41 20.18
CA CYS A 24 -39.82 22.16 19.05
C CYS A 24 -38.92 21.01 19.43
N THR A 25 -39.27 19.81 18.99
CA THR A 25 -38.28 18.74 18.86
C THR A 25 -37.29 19.20 17.82
N GLU A 26 -36.14 19.76 18.26
CA GLU A 26 -34.93 19.78 17.45
C GLU A 26 -34.65 18.33 17.06
N ASN A 27 -34.98 18.01 15.81
CA ASN A 27 -34.36 16.85 15.17
C ASN A 27 -32.85 17.17 15.12
N ASP A 28 -32.11 16.67 16.09
CA ASP A 28 -30.65 16.47 16.00
C ASP A 28 -30.41 15.50 14.85
N ASP A 29 -30.49 16.01 13.63
CA ASP A 29 -29.92 15.37 12.46
C ASP A 29 -28.39 15.48 12.61
N LYS A 30 -27.85 14.61 13.49
CA LYS A 30 -26.44 14.37 13.59
C LYS A 30 -26.01 13.69 12.31
N THR A 31 -25.91 14.46 11.23
CA THR A 31 -25.01 14.14 10.15
C THR A 31 -23.65 13.99 10.83
N SER A 32 -23.25 12.75 11.09
CA SER A 32 -21.93 12.44 11.60
C SER A 32 -20.92 12.95 10.57
N VAL A 33 -20.35 14.13 10.82
CA VAL A 33 -19.27 14.67 10.00
C VAL A 33 -18.14 13.65 10.11
N VAL A 34 -17.94 12.91 9.02
CA VAL A 34 -16.83 11.93 8.97
C VAL A 34 -15.54 12.70 9.11
N GLN A 35 -14.85 12.46 10.22
CA GLN A 35 -13.59 13.14 10.52
C GLN A 35 -12.54 12.81 9.47
N PRO A 36 -11.71 13.77 9.01
CA PRO A 36 -10.63 13.52 8.06
C PRO A 36 -9.71 12.40 8.52
N THR A 37 -9.24 11.58 7.57
CA THR A 37 -8.40 10.40 7.87
C THR A 37 -7.10 10.80 8.53
N VAL A 38 -6.43 11.86 8.06
CA VAL A 38 -5.18 12.36 8.66
C VAL A 38 -5.39 12.76 10.12
N THR A 39 -6.51 13.44 10.45
CA THR A 39 -6.83 13.82 11.84
C THR A 39 -6.99 12.57 12.72
N ARG A 40 -7.71 11.55 12.27
CA ARG A 40 -7.87 10.28 13.01
C ARG A 40 -6.55 9.57 13.25
N ILE A 41 -5.64 9.58 12.25
CA ILE A 41 -4.29 9.01 12.37
C ILE A 41 -3.48 9.80 13.42
N GLN A 42 -3.53 11.13 13.40
CA GLN A 42 -2.83 11.99 14.36
C GLN A 42 -3.36 11.81 15.79
N GLU A 43 -4.67 11.74 15.98
CA GLU A 43 -5.29 11.47 17.29
C GLU A 43 -4.93 10.08 17.83
N ARG A 44 -4.84 9.07 16.97
CA ARG A 44 -4.36 7.72 17.32
C ARG A 44 -2.86 7.70 17.65
N GLY A 45 -2.09 8.67 17.15
CA GLY A 45 -0.65 8.81 17.37
C GLY A 45 0.21 7.85 16.56
N LYS A 46 -0.35 7.09 15.61
CA LYS A 46 0.38 6.16 14.76
C LYS A 46 -0.31 5.92 13.41
N LEU A 47 0.51 5.70 12.38
CA LEU A 47 0.10 5.25 11.04
C LEU A 47 0.14 3.71 11.00
N LEU A 48 -0.96 3.07 10.59
CA LEU A 48 -1.03 1.63 10.37
C LEU A 48 -0.74 1.34 8.89
N VAL A 49 0.28 0.52 8.61
CA VAL A 49 0.79 0.30 7.27
C VAL A 49 0.71 -1.18 6.91
N GLY A 50 -0.12 -1.52 5.93
CA GLY A 50 -0.19 -2.85 5.34
C GLY A 50 1.03 -3.13 4.45
N THR A 51 1.68 -4.29 4.64
CA THR A 51 2.80 -4.73 3.80
C THR A 51 2.90 -6.25 3.76
N THR A 52 3.39 -6.81 2.64
CA THR A 52 3.44 -8.26 2.46
C THR A 52 4.64 -8.90 3.16
N GLY A 53 5.76 -8.19 3.22
CA GLY A 53 6.97 -8.66 3.88
C GLY A 53 7.70 -9.82 3.18
N ASP A 54 7.43 -10.03 1.89
CA ASP A 54 7.99 -11.13 1.08
C ASP A 54 8.61 -10.66 -0.25
N TYR A 55 9.01 -9.37 -0.35
CA TYR A 55 9.40 -8.73 -1.61
C TYR A 55 10.67 -7.88 -1.44
N ARG A 56 11.84 -8.54 -1.42
CA ARG A 56 13.16 -7.87 -1.33
C ARG A 56 13.49 -7.10 -2.61
N PRO A 57 14.16 -5.95 -2.54
CA PRO A 57 14.55 -5.19 -1.35
C PRO A 57 13.49 -4.18 -0.89
N LEU A 58 12.23 -4.30 -1.35
CA LEU A 58 11.20 -3.28 -1.12
C LEU A 58 10.50 -3.46 0.22
N SER A 59 10.14 -4.70 0.58
CA SER A 59 9.52 -5.05 1.86
C SER A 59 9.89 -6.48 2.22
N TYR A 60 10.55 -6.66 3.35
CA TYR A 60 10.88 -7.97 3.87
C TYR A 60 10.66 -8.02 5.37
N ARG A 61 10.06 -9.13 5.84
CA ARG A 61 9.84 -9.41 7.25
C ARG A 61 10.86 -10.42 7.73
N GLU A 62 11.66 -10.02 8.72
CA GLU A 62 12.65 -10.87 9.36
C GLU A 62 11.98 -11.91 10.28
N ALA A 63 12.76 -12.92 10.66
CA ALA A 63 12.28 -13.99 11.55
C ALA A 63 11.89 -13.49 12.95
N ASP A 64 12.46 -12.37 13.41
CA ASP A 64 12.12 -11.70 14.66
C ASP A 64 10.84 -10.84 14.57
N GLY A 65 10.26 -10.74 13.36
CA GLY A 65 9.05 -9.99 13.07
C GLY A 65 9.27 -8.55 12.61
N ASN A 66 10.51 -8.06 12.62
CA ASN A 66 10.85 -6.72 12.13
C ASN A 66 10.77 -6.64 10.61
N TYR A 67 10.42 -5.46 10.11
CA TYR A 67 10.39 -5.20 8.67
C TYR A 67 11.57 -4.33 8.25
N TRP A 68 12.08 -4.56 7.04
CA TRP A 68 13.05 -3.69 6.40
C TRP A 68 12.80 -3.60 4.90
N GLY A 69 13.39 -2.60 4.27
CA GLY A 69 13.34 -2.42 2.82
C GLY A 69 13.06 -0.99 2.42
N PHE A 70 13.23 -0.71 1.14
CA PHE A 70 12.98 0.61 0.56
C PHE A 70 11.55 1.12 0.86
N GLY A 71 10.53 0.26 0.69
CA GLY A 71 9.14 0.62 0.96
C GLY A 71 8.87 0.82 2.45
N ILE A 72 9.60 0.12 3.32
CA ILE A 72 9.49 0.27 4.77
C ILE A 72 10.00 1.67 5.18
N GLU A 73 11.18 2.08 4.71
CA GLU A 73 11.71 3.42 4.97
C GLU A 73 10.86 4.52 4.33
N MET A 74 10.25 4.27 3.17
CA MET A 74 9.26 5.18 2.58
C MET A 74 8.06 5.37 3.51
N ALA A 75 7.54 4.29 4.12
CA ALA A 75 6.43 4.37 5.08
C ALA A 75 6.82 5.13 6.34
N GLU A 76 8.03 4.94 6.85
CA GLU A 76 8.58 5.69 7.98
C GLU A 76 8.65 7.19 7.67
N LYS A 77 9.12 7.57 6.46
CA LYS A 77 9.13 8.99 6.03
C LYS A 77 7.72 9.57 5.90
N ILE A 78 6.74 8.77 5.50
CA ILE A 78 5.33 9.19 5.46
C ILE A 78 4.82 9.42 6.88
N ALA A 79 5.08 8.50 7.82
CA ALA A 79 4.68 8.64 9.22
C ALA A 79 5.33 9.87 9.88
N ASP A 80 6.63 10.08 9.65
CA ASP A 80 7.38 11.28 10.08
C ASP A 80 6.72 12.56 9.54
N GLY A 81 6.37 12.59 8.25
CA GLY A 81 5.72 13.73 7.61
C GLY A 81 4.31 14.03 8.12
N ILE A 82 3.60 13.00 8.61
CA ILE A 82 2.30 13.15 9.29
C ILE A 82 2.50 13.59 10.76
N GLY A 83 3.66 13.32 11.34
CA GLY A 83 4.00 13.61 12.74
C GLY A 83 3.54 12.54 13.72
N VAL A 84 3.56 11.25 13.33
CA VAL A 84 3.09 10.13 14.15
C VAL A 84 4.08 8.96 14.13
N GLY A 85 3.92 8.02 15.06
CA GLY A 85 4.60 6.72 15.01
C GLY A 85 4.08 5.82 13.88
N ILE A 86 4.69 4.65 13.70
CA ILE A 86 4.32 3.67 12.68
C ILE A 86 4.09 2.28 13.29
N GLU A 87 3.14 1.54 12.71
CA GLU A 87 2.94 0.12 13.00
C GLU A 87 2.67 -0.62 11.69
N PHE A 88 3.41 -1.71 11.46
CA PHE A 88 3.23 -2.53 10.28
C PHE A 88 2.24 -3.67 10.53
N VAL A 89 1.31 -3.84 9.59
CA VAL A 89 0.29 -4.89 9.59
C VAL A 89 0.58 -5.82 8.41
N GLN A 90 0.74 -7.10 8.68
CA GLN A 90 1.01 -8.06 7.61
C GLN A 90 -0.24 -8.30 6.76
N THR A 91 -0.07 -8.22 5.45
CA THR A 91 -1.02 -8.64 4.42
C THR A 91 -0.34 -9.66 3.48
N SER A 92 -0.98 -10.04 2.40
CA SER A 92 -0.42 -10.92 1.36
C SER A 92 -0.88 -10.48 -0.02
N TRP A 93 -0.17 -10.87 -1.08
CA TRP A 93 -0.56 -10.53 -2.43
C TRP A 93 -1.98 -11.00 -2.79
N PRO A 94 -2.42 -12.24 -2.43
CA PRO A 94 -3.78 -12.68 -2.67
C PRO A 94 -4.86 -11.89 -1.94
N THR A 95 -4.58 -11.39 -0.73
CA THR A 95 -5.57 -10.72 0.13
C THR A 95 -5.48 -9.20 0.10
N LEU A 96 -4.43 -8.61 -0.48
CA LEU A 96 -4.15 -7.17 -0.43
C LEU A 96 -5.37 -6.29 -0.74
N THR A 97 -6.08 -6.59 -1.82
CA THR A 97 -7.28 -5.81 -2.20
C THR A 97 -8.40 -5.94 -1.17
N ALA A 98 -8.67 -7.16 -0.69
CA ALA A 98 -9.68 -7.41 0.33
C ALA A 98 -9.30 -6.73 1.65
N ASP A 99 -8.04 -6.79 2.04
CA ASP A 99 -7.54 -6.20 3.30
C ASP A 99 -7.61 -4.67 3.27
N VAL A 100 -7.31 -4.01 2.12
CA VAL A 100 -7.47 -2.55 1.95
C VAL A 100 -8.94 -2.15 2.09
N LEU A 101 -9.86 -2.98 1.59
CA LEU A 101 -11.31 -2.71 1.58
C LEU A 101 -12.04 -3.27 2.82
N ALA A 102 -11.34 -3.92 3.75
CA ALA A 102 -11.92 -4.56 4.92
C ALA A 102 -12.67 -3.59 5.84
N GLU A 103 -13.77 -4.11 6.43
CA GLU A 103 -14.52 -3.43 7.49
C GLU A 103 -14.57 -4.32 8.73
N PRO A 104 -14.07 -3.90 9.89
CA PRO A 104 -13.38 -2.61 10.11
C PRO A 104 -12.03 -2.53 9.41
N GLN A 105 -11.57 -1.32 9.09
CA GLN A 105 -10.28 -1.08 8.45
C GLN A 105 -9.13 -1.55 9.35
N THR A 106 -8.21 -2.35 8.79
CA THR A 106 -7.08 -2.95 9.52
C THR A 106 -5.80 -2.13 9.43
N PHE A 107 -5.62 -1.34 8.36
CA PHE A 107 -4.50 -0.41 8.16
C PHE A 107 -4.92 0.80 7.32
N ASP A 108 -4.21 1.91 7.44
CA ASP A 108 -4.56 3.18 6.77
C ASP A 108 -4.12 3.21 5.30
N LEU A 109 -2.97 2.63 5.01
CA LEU A 109 -2.40 2.53 3.67
C LEU A 109 -1.58 1.24 3.52
N ALA A 110 -1.31 0.83 2.29
CA ALA A 110 -0.42 -0.29 2.00
C ALA A 110 0.75 0.15 1.12
N ILE A 111 1.94 -0.43 1.38
CA ILE A 111 3.21 -0.10 0.72
C ILE A 111 4.10 -1.35 0.60
N GLY A 112 5.12 -1.30 -0.27
CA GLY A 112 6.11 -2.39 -0.38
C GLY A 112 6.10 -3.09 -1.73
N GLY A 113 6.12 -2.33 -2.84
CA GLY A 113 6.21 -2.89 -4.18
C GLY A 113 4.87 -2.95 -4.92
N ILE A 114 3.93 -2.10 -4.53
CA ILE A 114 2.58 -2.08 -5.10
C ILE A 114 2.58 -1.23 -6.39
N THR A 115 2.55 -1.90 -7.55
CA THR A 115 2.52 -1.22 -8.86
C THR A 115 1.21 -0.45 -9.03
N ILE A 116 1.32 0.79 -9.52
CA ILE A 116 0.19 1.63 -9.91
C ILE A 116 -0.43 1.03 -11.19
N THR A 117 -1.73 0.72 -11.15
CA THR A 117 -2.49 0.23 -12.30
C THR A 117 -3.86 0.91 -12.37
N ASP A 118 -4.43 1.00 -13.59
CA ASP A 118 -5.77 1.57 -13.76
C ASP A 118 -6.82 0.73 -13.03
N THR A 119 -6.72 -0.59 -13.05
CA THR A 119 -7.62 -1.48 -12.31
C THR A 119 -7.62 -1.18 -10.80
N ARG A 120 -6.46 -0.89 -10.19
CA ARG A 120 -6.39 -0.48 -8.78
C ARG A 120 -7.03 0.89 -8.56
N LYS A 121 -6.83 1.85 -9.48
CA LYS A 121 -7.42 3.19 -9.40
C LYS A 121 -8.95 3.19 -9.55
N GLU A 122 -9.54 2.19 -10.20
CA GLU A 122 -11.00 2.07 -10.32
C GLU A 122 -11.67 1.88 -8.95
N THR A 123 -11.07 1.13 -8.06
CA THR A 123 -11.67 0.75 -6.76
C THR A 123 -10.98 1.34 -5.53
N MET A 124 -9.74 1.81 -5.68
CA MET A 124 -8.87 2.31 -4.60
C MET A 124 -8.21 3.62 -5.01
N LEU A 125 -7.48 4.24 -4.08
CA LEU A 125 -6.62 5.39 -4.32
C LEU A 125 -5.17 4.91 -4.45
N MET A 126 -4.44 5.50 -5.41
CA MET A 126 -3.01 5.29 -5.58
C MET A 126 -2.29 6.64 -5.53
N SER A 127 -1.17 6.69 -4.81
CA SER A 127 -0.31 7.87 -4.78
C SER A 127 0.36 8.13 -6.14
N GLU A 128 1.07 9.25 -6.24
CA GLU A 128 2.10 9.44 -7.27
C GLU A 128 3.16 8.34 -7.16
N GLY A 129 3.77 8.01 -8.31
CA GLY A 129 4.88 7.07 -8.37
C GLY A 129 6.13 7.61 -7.69
N TYR A 130 6.85 6.72 -7.03
CA TYR A 130 8.12 7.03 -6.36
C TYR A 130 9.26 6.07 -6.73
N LEU A 131 8.97 5.03 -7.52
CA LEU A 131 9.95 4.06 -8.00
C LEU A 131 9.49 3.50 -9.34
N ALA A 132 10.33 3.63 -10.38
CA ALA A 132 10.07 3.03 -11.69
C ALA A 132 10.06 1.50 -11.58
N ASN A 133 9.14 0.85 -12.28
CA ASN A 133 8.97 -0.59 -12.25
C ASN A 133 8.61 -1.17 -13.64
N GLY A 134 8.79 -2.48 -13.80
CA GLY A 134 8.43 -3.20 -15.02
C GLY A 134 8.68 -4.68 -14.88
N LYS A 135 7.89 -5.50 -15.58
CA LYS A 135 8.04 -6.95 -15.59
C LYS A 135 9.29 -7.38 -16.34
N THR A 136 10.05 -8.26 -15.72
CA THR A 136 11.25 -8.89 -16.29
C THR A 136 11.28 -10.36 -15.88
N ILE A 137 12.39 -11.02 -16.12
CA ILE A 137 12.62 -12.40 -15.71
C ILE A 137 13.89 -12.55 -14.88
N LEU A 138 13.87 -13.57 -14.05
CA LEU A 138 15.04 -14.15 -13.42
C LEU A 138 15.20 -15.58 -13.97
N CYS A 139 16.43 -15.96 -14.35
CA CYS A 139 16.75 -17.30 -14.84
C CYS A 139 18.13 -17.73 -14.33
N ARG A 140 18.51 -18.99 -14.58
CA ARG A 140 19.89 -19.43 -14.36
C ARG A 140 20.86 -18.66 -15.25
N LYS A 141 22.01 -18.28 -14.70
CA LYS A 141 23.06 -17.55 -15.42
C LYS A 141 23.55 -18.31 -16.65
N SER A 142 23.66 -19.63 -16.55
CA SER A 142 24.05 -20.51 -17.66
C SER A 142 23.06 -20.54 -18.81
N GLU A 143 21.82 -20.07 -18.59
CA GLU A 143 20.75 -20.06 -19.60
C GLU A 143 20.34 -18.64 -20.01
N SER A 144 21.05 -17.61 -19.56
CA SER A 144 20.71 -16.21 -19.81
C SER A 144 20.64 -15.87 -21.30
N ASP A 145 21.38 -16.56 -22.15
CA ASP A 145 21.36 -16.38 -23.61
C ASP A 145 20.15 -17.03 -24.29
N ARG A 146 19.46 -17.94 -23.61
CA ARG A 146 18.26 -18.62 -24.10
C ARG A 146 17.02 -17.72 -24.05
N PHE A 147 16.95 -16.77 -23.12
CA PHE A 147 15.75 -15.97 -22.84
C PHE A 147 15.99 -14.50 -23.16
N LYS A 148 15.68 -14.08 -24.38
CA LYS A 148 15.86 -12.69 -24.86
C LYS A 148 14.53 -11.99 -25.17
N SER A 149 13.42 -12.71 -25.14
CA SER A 149 12.09 -12.19 -25.46
C SER A 149 11.00 -12.99 -24.75
N LEU A 150 9.77 -12.47 -24.77
CA LEU A 150 8.60 -13.18 -24.27
C LEU A 150 8.36 -14.48 -25.06
N GLY A 151 8.60 -14.47 -26.37
CA GLY A 151 8.46 -15.67 -27.23
C GLY A 151 9.48 -16.78 -26.91
N ASP A 152 10.62 -16.45 -26.29
CA ASP A 152 11.57 -17.47 -25.83
C ASP A 152 11.11 -18.14 -24.54
N ILE A 153 10.27 -17.47 -23.79
CA ILE A 153 9.70 -17.95 -22.53
C ILE A 153 8.41 -18.72 -22.78
N ASP A 154 7.58 -18.29 -23.74
CA ASP A 154 6.30 -18.92 -24.05
C ASP A 154 6.47 -20.15 -24.97
N LYS A 155 7.13 -21.18 -24.43
CA LYS A 155 7.34 -22.46 -25.11
C LYS A 155 6.90 -23.62 -24.22
N PRO A 156 6.39 -24.74 -24.80
CA PRO A 156 5.87 -25.88 -24.03
C PRO A 156 6.89 -26.50 -23.07
N GLU A 157 8.18 -26.43 -23.39
CA GLU A 157 9.27 -26.96 -22.57
C GLU A 157 9.74 -26.01 -21.47
N VAL A 158 9.22 -24.76 -21.39
CA VAL A 158 9.63 -23.77 -20.42
C VAL A 158 8.68 -23.77 -19.22
N ARG A 159 9.28 -23.92 -18.04
CA ARG A 159 8.59 -23.85 -16.74
C ARG A 159 8.77 -22.45 -16.14
N VAL A 160 7.66 -21.75 -16.02
CA VAL A 160 7.63 -20.36 -15.51
C VAL A 160 7.04 -20.36 -14.11
N MET A 161 7.80 -19.90 -13.12
CA MET A 161 7.35 -19.85 -11.74
C MET A 161 6.94 -18.41 -11.35
N VAL A 162 5.83 -18.31 -10.61
CA VAL A 162 5.25 -17.04 -10.14
C VAL A 162 4.70 -17.22 -8.73
N ASN A 163 4.63 -16.12 -7.98
CA ASN A 163 3.92 -16.07 -6.70
C ASN A 163 2.40 -15.92 -6.92
N PRO A 164 1.55 -16.43 -5.99
CA PRO A 164 0.09 -16.35 -6.14
C PRO A 164 -0.46 -14.94 -5.92
N GLY A 165 -1.56 -14.62 -6.61
CA GLY A 165 -2.42 -13.46 -6.35
C GLY A 165 -1.85 -12.10 -6.74
N GLY A 166 -0.59 -12.04 -7.19
CA GLY A 166 0.08 -10.81 -7.59
C GLY A 166 -0.01 -10.52 -9.10
N LEU A 167 0.56 -9.37 -9.50
CA LEU A 167 0.63 -8.97 -10.90
C LEU A 167 1.59 -9.87 -11.72
N ASN A 168 2.51 -10.61 -11.09
CA ASN A 168 3.39 -11.55 -11.77
C ASN A 168 2.59 -12.76 -12.29
N GLU A 169 1.71 -13.34 -11.45
CA GLU A 169 0.82 -14.42 -11.85
C GLU A 169 -0.15 -13.97 -12.95
N LYS A 170 -0.76 -12.78 -12.77
CA LYS A 170 -1.65 -12.21 -13.78
C LYS A 170 -0.93 -12.04 -15.12
N PHE A 171 0.24 -11.41 -15.13
CA PHE A 171 1.04 -11.22 -16.34
C PHE A 171 1.37 -12.54 -17.03
N ALA A 172 1.83 -13.55 -16.27
CA ALA A 172 2.15 -14.86 -16.84
C ALA A 172 0.92 -15.49 -17.49
N LYS A 173 -0.24 -15.52 -16.83
CA LYS A 173 -1.49 -16.10 -17.35
C LYS A 173 -2.04 -15.38 -18.59
N GLU A 174 -1.85 -14.07 -18.66
CA GLU A 174 -2.35 -13.26 -19.79
C GLU A 174 -1.44 -13.30 -21.03
N ASN A 175 -0.15 -13.58 -20.85
CA ASN A 175 0.84 -13.42 -21.90
C ASN A 175 1.56 -14.73 -22.30
N LEU A 176 1.45 -15.79 -21.50
CA LEU A 176 2.08 -17.08 -21.76
C LEU A 176 0.99 -18.14 -21.98
N THR A 177 0.89 -18.61 -23.22
CA THR A 177 -0.16 -19.55 -23.65
C THR A 177 0.36 -20.98 -23.86
N HIS A 178 1.66 -21.15 -24.00
CA HIS A 178 2.32 -22.43 -24.26
C HIS A 178 3.17 -22.91 -23.08
N ALA A 179 3.80 -22.00 -22.35
CA ALA A 179 4.66 -22.32 -21.23
C ALA A 179 3.90 -22.99 -20.05
N THR A 180 4.59 -23.82 -19.29
CA THR A 180 4.04 -24.39 -18.06
C THR A 180 4.18 -23.38 -16.92
N ILE A 181 3.05 -22.80 -16.46
CA ILE A 181 3.03 -21.85 -15.34
C ILE A 181 2.92 -22.62 -14.03
N ILE A 182 3.86 -22.41 -13.12
CA ILE A 182 3.93 -22.99 -11.76
C ILE A 182 3.68 -21.88 -10.77
N VAL A 183 2.57 -21.97 -9.99
CA VAL A 183 2.29 -21.03 -8.89
C VAL A 183 2.91 -21.60 -7.62
N TYR A 184 3.88 -20.86 -7.05
CA TYR A 184 4.62 -21.26 -5.86
C TYR A 184 4.31 -20.32 -4.70
N GLN A 185 3.95 -20.89 -3.53
CA GLN A 185 3.33 -20.13 -2.44
C GLN A 185 4.26 -19.15 -1.73
N LYS A 186 5.58 -19.40 -1.74
CA LYS A 186 6.55 -18.58 -1.03
C LYS A 186 7.38 -17.78 -2.03
N ASN A 187 7.02 -16.52 -2.20
CA ASN A 187 7.65 -15.63 -3.18
C ASN A 187 9.17 -15.58 -3.05
N GLU A 188 9.68 -15.42 -1.83
CA GLU A 188 11.11 -15.31 -1.54
C GLU A 188 11.93 -16.58 -1.81
N GLU A 189 11.28 -17.74 -1.95
CA GLU A 189 11.97 -19.00 -2.27
C GLU A 189 12.06 -19.24 -3.79
N ILE A 190 11.24 -18.57 -4.62
CA ILE A 190 11.19 -18.79 -6.07
C ILE A 190 12.56 -18.61 -6.75
N PRO A 191 13.39 -17.58 -6.42
CA PRO A 191 14.71 -17.45 -7.01
C PRO A 191 15.61 -18.68 -6.79
N ASN A 192 15.55 -19.27 -5.59
CA ASN A 192 16.31 -20.50 -5.31
C ASN A 192 15.76 -21.70 -6.10
N GLN A 193 14.43 -21.80 -6.28
CA GLN A 193 13.81 -22.86 -7.12
C GLN A 193 14.29 -22.77 -8.57
N VAL A 194 14.45 -21.55 -9.10
CA VAL A 194 15.03 -21.33 -10.45
C VAL A 194 16.52 -21.71 -10.47
N ALA A 195 17.28 -21.29 -9.46
CA ALA A 195 18.72 -21.61 -9.36
C ALA A 195 18.98 -23.12 -9.30
N GLU A 196 18.11 -23.88 -8.64
CA GLU A 196 18.17 -25.34 -8.50
C GLU A 196 17.61 -26.10 -9.70
N GLY A 197 16.99 -25.41 -10.67
CA GLY A 197 16.44 -26.02 -11.87
C GLY A 197 15.04 -26.61 -11.71
N ASN A 198 14.32 -26.29 -10.63
CA ASN A 198 12.92 -26.67 -10.42
C ASN A 198 11.96 -25.86 -11.30
N ALA A 199 12.38 -24.69 -11.76
CA ALA A 199 11.79 -23.90 -12.83
C ALA A 199 12.90 -23.36 -13.76
N ASP A 200 12.52 -22.86 -14.94
CA ASP A 200 13.47 -22.30 -15.91
C ASP A 200 13.56 -20.79 -15.76
N VAL A 201 12.44 -20.14 -15.52
CA VAL A 201 12.35 -18.68 -15.26
C VAL A 201 11.37 -18.37 -14.16
N MET A 202 11.62 -17.25 -13.47
CA MET A 202 10.65 -16.55 -12.63
C MET A 202 10.21 -15.28 -13.36
N ILE A 203 8.91 -15.01 -13.45
CA ILE A 203 8.43 -13.65 -13.75
C ILE A 203 8.60 -12.81 -12.48
N THR A 204 9.35 -11.74 -12.61
CA THR A 204 9.67 -10.80 -11.53
C THR A 204 9.65 -9.36 -12.05
N GLU A 205 10.24 -8.44 -11.31
CA GLU A 205 10.26 -7.01 -11.65
C GLU A 205 11.68 -6.44 -11.61
N ILE A 206 11.91 -5.37 -12.37
CA ILE A 206 13.23 -4.69 -12.43
C ILE A 206 13.67 -4.14 -11.07
N THR A 207 12.77 -3.98 -10.14
CA THR A 207 13.05 -3.53 -8.76
C THR A 207 13.48 -4.68 -7.84
N GLU A 208 13.14 -5.91 -8.16
CA GLU A 208 13.41 -7.11 -7.36
C GLU A 208 14.62 -7.91 -7.91
N ALA A 209 14.66 -8.13 -9.22
CA ALA A 209 15.68 -8.97 -9.87
C ALA A 209 17.13 -8.58 -9.52
N PRO A 210 17.51 -7.28 -9.42
CA PRO A 210 18.88 -6.89 -9.05
C PRO A 210 19.32 -7.43 -7.70
N TRP A 211 18.42 -7.45 -6.72
CA TRP A 211 18.71 -8.01 -5.40
C TRP A 211 19.13 -9.47 -5.50
N TYR A 212 18.39 -10.29 -6.25
CA TYR A 212 18.67 -11.72 -6.35
C TYR A 212 19.95 -12.01 -7.12
N ILE A 213 20.22 -11.31 -8.24
CA ILE A 213 21.47 -11.53 -8.99
C ILE A 213 22.72 -11.05 -8.26
N GLN A 214 22.59 -10.09 -7.33
CA GLN A 214 23.69 -9.68 -6.46
C GLN A 214 23.98 -10.68 -5.35
N ASN A 215 22.97 -11.37 -4.85
CA ASN A 215 23.07 -12.28 -3.72
C ASN A 215 23.21 -13.76 -4.12
N ASP A 216 22.91 -14.13 -5.37
CA ASP A 216 23.08 -15.48 -5.90
C ASP A 216 23.76 -15.45 -7.29
N PRO A 217 25.06 -15.81 -7.39
CA PRO A 217 25.80 -15.77 -8.65
C PRO A 217 25.33 -16.80 -9.68
N ARG A 218 24.45 -17.74 -9.31
CA ARG A 218 23.82 -18.72 -10.23
C ARG A 218 22.73 -18.09 -11.10
N LEU A 219 22.24 -16.89 -10.71
CA LEU A 219 21.09 -16.21 -11.33
C LEU A 219 21.52 -15.07 -12.26
N ALA A 220 20.64 -14.76 -13.21
CA ALA A 220 20.76 -13.64 -14.14
C ALA A 220 19.36 -13.06 -14.47
N ALA A 221 19.33 -11.78 -14.82
CA ALA A 221 18.15 -11.07 -15.30
C ALA A 221 18.43 -10.48 -16.69
N PRO A 222 18.38 -11.28 -17.78
CA PRO A 222 18.83 -10.87 -19.11
C PRO A 222 17.99 -9.73 -19.72
N LEU A 223 16.77 -9.50 -19.24
CA LEU A 223 15.85 -8.48 -19.72
C LEU A 223 15.69 -7.31 -18.73
N LEU A 224 16.66 -7.11 -17.84
CA LEU A 224 16.60 -6.04 -16.84
C LEU A 224 16.49 -4.63 -17.47
N ASN A 225 17.21 -4.39 -18.57
CA ASN A 225 17.21 -3.12 -19.30
C ASN A 225 16.17 -3.06 -20.43
N ALA A 226 15.41 -4.12 -20.65
CA ALA A 226 14.35 -4.20 -21.64
C ALA A 226 13.13 -4.95 -21.07
N PRO A 227 12.51 -4.41 -20.00
CA PRO A 227 11.39 -5.06 -19.35
C PRO A 227 10.17 -5.15 -20.26
N PHE A 228 9.32 -6.13 -20.05
CA PHE A 228 8.09 -6.36 -20.81
C PHE A 228 7.04 -5.27 -20.61
N THR A 229 7.06 -4.61 -19.45
CA THR A 229 6.12 -3.55 -19.10
C THR A 229 6.85 -2.37 -18.45
N HIS A 230 6.21 -1.20 -18.47
CA HIS A 230 6.68 -0.01 -17.80
C HIS A 230 5.59 0.50 -16.87
N GLY A 231 5.95 0.94 -15.69
CA GLY A 231 5.04 1.47 -14.69
C GLY A 231 5.80 2.06 -13.50
N GLU A 232 5.09 2.36 -12.45
CA GLU A 232 5.62 2.90 -11.23
C GLU A 232 5.02 2.20 -10.01
N ILE A 233 5.76 2.19 -8.92
CA ILE A 233 5.30 1.77 -7.60
C ILE A 233 4.77 2.99 -6.86
N GLY A 234 3.64 2.83 -6.18
CA GLY A 234 2.99 3.84 -5.37
C GLY A 234 2.45 3.27 -4.05
N VAL A 235 1.84 4.14 -3.27
CA VAL A 235 1.12 3.82 -2.04
C VAL A 235 -0.34 3.56 -2.35
N LEU A 236 -0.89 2.48 -1.83
CA LEU A 236 -2.29 2.08 -2.03
C LEU A 236 -3.12 2.46 -0.81
N MET A 237 -4.28 3.06 -1.05
CA MET A 237 -5.21 3.51 -0.01
C MET A 237 -6.66 3.21 -0.42
N ARG A 238 -7.55 3.18 0.55
CA ARG A 238 -8.98 3.07 0.35
C ARG A 238 -9.56 4.36 -0.24
N LYS A 239 -10.59 4.28 -1.07
CA LYS A 239 -11.39 5.45 -1.49
C LYS A 239 -12.05 6.10 -0.27
N GLY A 240 -12.23 7.43 -0.33
CA GLY A 240 -12.71 8.23 0.81
C GLY A 240 -11.59 8.72 1.74
N GLN A 241 -10.31 8.48 1.39
CA GLN A 241 -9.13 8.94 2.14
C GLN A 241 -8.31 9.95 1.31
N GLU A 242 -9.00 10.85 0.60
CA GLU A 242 -8.37 11.81 -0.33
C GLU A 242 -7.44 12.79 0.42
N ASP A 243 -7.74 13.12 1.67
CA ASP A 243 -6.88 13.94 2.54
C ASP A 243 -5.55 13.22 2.85
N LEU A 244 -5.59 11.92 3.14
CA LEU A 244 -4.39 11.10 3.33
C LEU A 244 -3.60 10.97 2.01
N LEU A 245 -4.27 10.74 0.87
CA LEU A 245 -3.63 10.70 -0.44
C LEU A 245 -2.88 12.01 -0.74
N GLN A 246 -3.52 13.16 -0.48
CA GLN A 246 -2.89 14.46 -0.70
C GLN A 246 -1.67 14.65 0.21
N MET A 247 -1.76 14.27 1.48
CA MET A 247 -0.64 14.31 2.43
C MET A 247 0.51 13.43 1.95
N VAL A 248 0.26 12.18 1.58
CA VAL A 248 1.26 11.24 1.05
C VAL A 248 1.94 11.79 -0.21
N ASN A 249 1.17 12.32 -1.16
CA ASN A 249 1.73 12.91 -2.38
C ASN A 249 2.60 14.14 -2.09
N ASN A 250 2.21 14.99 -1.15
CA ASN A 250 3.02 16.15 -0.74
C ASN A 250 4.36 15.70 -0.14
N ILE A 251 4.36 14.66 0.70
CA ILE A 251 5.58 14.09 1.29
C ILE A 251 6.47 13.49 0.19
N ILE A 252 5.91 12.73 -0.75
CA ILE A 252 6.66 12.17 -1.89
C ILE A 252 7.32 13.29 -2.72
N ARG A 253 6.58 14.36 -3.04
CA ARG A 253 7.11 15.52 -3.78
C ARG A 253 8.22 16.23 -3.00
N GLN A 254 8.06 16.41 -1.70
CA GLN A 254 9.10 16.96 -0.84
C GLN A 254 10.36 16.08 -0.88
N MET A 255 10.22 14.76 -0.73
CA MET A 255 11.35 13.83 -0.78
C MET A 255 12.07 13.82 -2.16
N LYS A 256 11.31 14.04 -3.25
CA LYS A 256 11.90 14.26 -4.59
C LYS A 256 12.72 15.56 -4.62
N SER A 257 12.17 16.65 -4.09
CA SER A 257 12.78 17.98 -4.17
C SER A 257 14.00 18.16 -3.27
N ASP A 258 14.02 17.54 -2.08
CA ASP A 258 15.12 17.65 -1.10
C ASP A 258 16.18 16.55 -1.24
N GLY A 259 16.01 15.64 -2.23
CA GLY A 259 16.93 14.54 -2.52
C GLY A 259 16.83 13.36 -1.58
N THR A 260 15.89 13.34 -0.64
CA THR A 260 15.66 12.20 0.27
C THR A 260 15.30 10.94 -0.51
N LEU A 261 14.41 11.06 -1.51
CA LEU A 261 14.03 9.92 -2.35
C LEU A 261 15.22 9.37 -3.14
N ARG A 262 16.08 10.24 -3.69
CA ARG A 262 17.31 9.83 -4.40
C ARG A 262 18.22 9.01 -3.48
N ARG A 263 18.49 9.50 -2.25
CA ARG A 263 19.33 8.79 -1.28
C ARG A 263 18.77 7.42 -0.91
N LEU A 264 17.45 7.28 -0.82
CA LEU A 264 16.83 5.98 -0.60
C LEU A 264 17.04 5.03 -1.80
N HIS A 265 16.88 5.50 -3.03
CA HIS A 265 17.17 4.68 -4.21
C HIS A 265 18.62 4.19 -4.20
N GLU A 266 19.58 5.09 -3.97
CA GLU A 266 21.00 4.76 -3.91
C GLU A 266 21.30 3.73 -2.80
N LYS A 267 20.71 3.90 -1.62
CA LYS A 267 20.87 2.97 -0.49
C LYS A 267 20.48 1.53 -0.85
N TYR A 268 19.42 1.35 -1.64
CA TYR A 268 18.90 0.04 -2.02
C TYR A 268 19.35 -0.41 -3.42
N GLY A 269 20.26 0.31 -4.06
CA GLY A 269 20.73 -0.03 -5.41
C GLY A 269 19.65 0.08 -6.49
N LEU A 270 18.63 0.92 -6.28
CA LEU A 270 17.51 1.13 -7.19
C LEU A 270 17.77 2.32 -8.12
N VAL A 271 17.26 2.24 -9.35
CA VAL A 271 17.42 3.32 -10.33
C VAL A 271 16.52 4.50 -9.96
N TYR A 272 17.13 5.69 -9.82
CA TYR A 272 16.40 6.94 -9.62
C TYR A 272 16.06 7.57 -10.98
N ALA A 273 14.78 7.73 -11.27
CA ALA A 273 14.29 8.23 -12.57
C ALA A 273 13.45 9.53 -12.47
N TYR A 274 13.60 10.31 -11.38
CA TYR A 274 12.81 11.53 -11.12
C TYR A 274 13.65 12.81 -11.10
#